data_c3fe5c2e9319845ba26ccc4854d54da2
#
_entry.id   c3fe5c2e9319845ba26ccc4854d54da2
#
_cell.length_a   1.000
_cell.length_b   1.000
_cell.length_c   1.000
_cell.angle_alpha   90.00
_cell.angle_beta   90.00
_cell.angle_gamma   90.00
#
_symmetry.space_group_name_H-M   'P 1'
#
loop_
_entity.id
_entity.type
_entity.pdbx_description
1 polymer ?
#
loop_
_entity_poly.entity_id
_entity_poly.type
_entity_poly.pdbx_seq_one_letter_code
_entity_poly.pdbx_strand_id
1 'polypeptide(L)'
;MTKDEVIAELSAYTGRFPREAVETATAIWSEIAGDMVTALEYAAANPVELANDPDAMLHTYAMYLCAEKRETRALAPILRAMSCPDPWALDALFGDTLTDAAGRIVASLFTGDVQPIQELIENREADEFSRGQGIVALTALVVNKRLEREVFIAYLRELFETRLEREPSQVWTAVVDAAAELAAGELEPAVTKAYEEGLLTGVFDSPESPLCKLTTDVDAAMDALNWKPRYTLIEDTVIPRGGGGEAQQQKRVSAGPRVLSRFACDLIRRRRRNSIARLRHSPTNTKGLQVASTAGTSYT
;
A
#
# COMPACT_ATOMS: atom_id res chain seq x y z
N MET A 1 16.64 -18.35 -17.33
CA MET A 1 15.54 -19.04 -16.63
C MET A 1 14.34 -19.20 -17.57
N THR A 2 13.63 -20.31 -17.50
CA THR A 2 12.33 -20.47 -18.17
C THR A 2 11.23 -19.71 -17.40
N LYS A 3 10.07 -19.52 -18.02
CA LYS A 3 8.90 -18.92 -17.36
C LYS A 3 8.55 -19.61 -16.04
N ASP A 4 8.47 -20.94 -16.04
CA ASP A 4 8.09 -21.73 -14.86
C ASP A 4 9.13 -21.61 -13.74
N GLU A 5 10.42 -21.57 -14.07
CA GLU A 5 11.50 -21.35 -13.10
C GLU A 5 11.40 -19.95 -12.49
N VAL A 6 11.07 -18.93 -13.30
CA VAL A 6 10.86 -17.55 -12.82
C VAL A 6 9.69 -17.49 -11.84
N ILE A 7 8.54 -18.08 -12.21
CA ILE A 7 7.36 -18.08 -11.34
C ILE A 7 7.67 -18.82 -10.03
N ALA A 8 8.34 -19.98 -10.10
CA ALA A 8 8.69 -20.76 -8.92
C ALA A 8 9.61 -19.98 -7.97
N GLU A 9 10.63 -19.27 -8.51
CA GLU A 9 11.55 -18.50 -7.69
C GLU A 9 10.91 -17.22 -7.10
N LEU A 10 9.97 -16.59 -7.81
CA LEU A 10 9.21 -15.44 -7.29
C LEU A 10 8.11 -15.84 -6.30
N SER A 11 7.68 -17.11 -6.31
CA SER A 11 6.55 -17.57 -5.48
C SER A 11 6.91 -17.76 -4.02
N ALA A 12 8.16 -18.09 -3.71
CA ALA A 12 8.56 -18.42 -2.36
C ALA A 12 9.70 -17.54 -1.86
N TYR A 13 9.64 -17.22 -0.58
CA TYR A 13 10.72 -16.49 0.07
C TYR A 13 11.95 -17.35 0.34
N THR A 14 13.08 -16.97 -0.25
CA THR A 14 14.36 -17.68 -0.12
C THR A 14 15.37 -17.00 0.81
N GLY A 15 14.98 -15.92 1.49
CA GLY A 15 15.87 -15.15 2.37
C GLY A 15 16.70 -14.07 1.66
N ARG A 16 16.62 -13.97 0.33
CA ARG A 16 17.36 -13.00 -0.50
C ARG A 16 16.50 -12.53 -1.65
N PHE A 17 16.84 -11.36 -2.20
CA PHE A 17 16.16 -10.80 -3.36
C PHE A 17 16.50 -11.63 -4.62
N PRO A 18 15.51 -12.18 -5.34
CA PRO A 18 15.69 -13.05 -6.51
C PRO A 18 15.94 -12.20 -7.78
N ARG A 19 17.08 -11.53 -7.83
CA ARG A 19 17.43 -10.57 -8.89
C ARG A 19 17.28 -11.17 -10.29
N GLU A 20 17.86 -12.36 -10.52
CA GLU A 20 17.85 -13.00 -11.83
C GLU A 20 16.42 -13.31 -12.29
N ALA A 21 15.55 -13.76 -11.38
CA ALA A 21 14.16 -14.03 -11.69
C ALA A 21 13.39 -12.73 -12.03
N VAL A 22 13.62 -11.65 -11.28
CA VAL A 22 12.99 -10.34 -11.55
C VAL A 22 13.46 -9.76 -12.90
N GLU A 23 14.78 -9.79 -13.17
CA GLU A 23 15.35 -9.35 -14.46
C GLU A 23 14.80 -10.18 -15.63
N THR A 24 14.69 -11.51 -15.44
CA THR A 24 14.12 -12.40 -16.46
C THR A 24 12.64 -12.14 -16.66
N ALA A 25 11.85 -12.00 -15.57
CA ALA A 25 10.42 -11.67 -15.65
C ALA A 25 10.19 -10.37 -16.45
N THR A 26 11.03 -9.36 -16.22
CA THR A 26 11.01 -8.11 -16.98
C THR A 26 11.32 -8.32 -18.46
N ALA A 27 12.28 -9.18 -18.78
CA ALA A 27 12.68 -9.48 -20.17
C ALA A 27 11.64 -10.30 -20.96
N ILE A 28 10.96 -11.27 -20.29
CA ILE A 28 9.92 -12.11 -20.88
C ILE A 28 8.51 -11.62 -20.56
N TRP A 29 8.31 -10.34 -20.34
CA TRP A 29 7.06 -9.79 -19.81
C TRP A 29 5.82 -10.24 -20.57
N SER A 30 5.86 -10.26 -21.91
CA SER A 30 4.75 -10.71 -22.74
C SER A 30 4.27 -12.13 -22.47
N GLU A 31 5.14 -12.99 -21.93
CA GLU A 31 4.84 -14.39 -21.62
C GLU A 31 4.31 -14.56 -20.19
N ILE A 32 4.71 -13.70 -19.26
CA ILE A 32 4.45 -13.83 -17.82
C ILE A 32 3.38 -12.88 -17.27
N ALA A 33 3.03 -11.82 -18.00
CA ALA A 33 2.10 -10.79 -17.55
C ALA A 33 0.75 -11.35 -17.08
N GLY A 34 0.22 -12.36 -17.80
CA GLY A 34 -1.03 -13.03 -17.42
C GLY A 34 -0.94 -13.74 -16.08
N ASP A 35 0.19 -14.41 -15.80
CA ASP A 35 0.41 -15.11 -14.53
C ASP A 35 0.54 -14.12 -13.36
N MET A 36 1.18 -12.97 -13.60
CA MET A 36 1.29 -11.91 -12.58
C MET A 36 -0.09 -11.32 -12.24
N VAL A 37 -0.92 -11.06 -13.23
CA VAL A 37 -2.31 -10.60 -13.00
C VAL A 37 -3.11 -11.66 -12.26
N THR A 38 -3.01 -12.93 -12.66
CA THR A 38 -3.68 -14.05 -11.99
C THR A 38 -3.26 -14.19 -10.53
N ALA A 39 -1.98 -13.99 -10.22
CA ALA A 39 -1.49 -14.00 -8.84
C ALA A 39 -2.12 -12.87 -7.99
N LEU A 40 -2.32 -11.69 -8.57
CA LEU A 40 -2.99 -10.57 -7.89
C LEU A 40 -4.49 -10.81 -7.72
N GLU A 41 -5.15 -11.40 -8.71
CA GLU A 41 -6.55 -11.79 -8.61
C GLU A 41 -6.77 -12.85 -7.52
N TYR A 42 -5.87 -13.84 -7.45
CA TYR A 42 -5.89 -14.84 -6.39
C TYR A 42 -5.69 -14.22 -5.01
N ALA A 43 -4.70 -13.32 -4.86
CA ALA A 43 -4.43 -12.63 -3.61
C ALA A 43 -5.63 -11.79 -3.14
N ALA A 44 -6.29 -11.09 -4.07
CA ALA A 44 -7.48 -10.30 -3.76
C ALA A 44 -8.70 -11.15 -3.38
N ALA A 45 -8.82 -12.37 -3.96
CA ALA A 45 -9.93 -13.27 -3.69
C ALA A 45 -9.72 -14.11 -2.41
N ASN A 46 -8.48 -14.40 -2.04
CA ASN A 46 -8.12 -15.33 -0.97
C ASN A 46 -7.13 -14.71 0.03
N PRO A 47 -7.39 -13.50 0.57
CA PRO A 47 -6.42 -12.77 1.39
C PRO A 47 -6.04 -13.53 2.67
N VAL A 48 -7.01 -14.16 3.33
CA VAL A 48 -6.79 -14.93 4.57
C VAL A 48 -6.01 -16.22 4.30
N GLU A 49 -6.27 -16.89 3.19
CA GLU A 49 -5.51 -18.08 2.79
C GLU A 49 -4.05 -17.74 2.54
N LEU A 50 -3.81 -16.70 1.76
CA LEU A 50 -2.46 -16.24 1.47
C LEU A 50 -1.71 -15.77 2.73
N ALA A 51 -2.43 -15.16 3.68
CA ALA A 51 -1.87 -14.76 4.96
C ALA A 51 -1.41 -15.94 5.83
N ASN A 52 -1.95 -17.13 5.64
CA ASN A 52 -1.52 -18.36 6.32
C ASN A 52 -0.24 -18.95 5.73
N ASP A 53 0.19 -18.52 4.54
CA ASP A 53 1.46 -18.91 3.94
C ASP A 53 2.48 -17.75 4.09
N PRO A 54 3.36 -17.80 5.11
CA PRO A 54 4.30 -16.72 5.37
C PRO A 54 5.40 -16.60 4.32
N ASP A 55 5.58 -17.60 3.48
CA ASP A 55 6.59 -17.61 2.44
C ASP A 55 6.05 -17.21 1.06
N ALA A 56 4.72 -17.01 0.91
CA ALA A 56 4.10 -16.58 -0.34
C ALA A 56 4.55 -15.16 -0.73
N MET A 57 5.18 -15.02 -1.90
CA MET A 57 5.77 -13.75 -2.35
C MET A 57 5.35 -13.31 -3.75
N LEU A 58 4.77 -14.20 -4.57
CA LEU A 58 4.48 -13.90 -5.98
C LEU A 58 3.62 -12.65 -6.15
N HIS A 59 2.60 -12.47 -5.32
CA HIS A 59 1.72 -11.30 -5.35
C HIS A 59 2.48 -9.98 -5.10
N THR A 60 3.47 -10.00 -4.22
CA THR A 60 4.31 -8.83 -3.93
C THR A 60 5.15 -8.46 -5.14
N TYR A 61 5.84 -9.43 -5.76
CA TYR A 61 6.61 -9.16 -7.00
C TYR A 61 5.68 -8.75 -8.14
N ALA A 62 4.50 -9.38 -8.25
CA ALA A 62 3.51 -9.05 -9.28
C ALA A 62 3.03 -7.59 -9.18
N MET A 63 2.80 -7.06 -7.97
CA MET A 63 2.43 -5.64 -7.78
C MET A 63 3.45 -4.70 -8.41
N TYR A 64 4.73 -4.89 -8.11
CA TYR A 64 5.80 -4.03 -8.59
C TYR A 64 6.07 -4.22 -10.09
N LEU A 65 6.12 -5.46 -10.59
CA LEU A 65 6.36 -5.76 -12.00
C LEU A 65 5.22 -5.23 -12.88
N CYS A 66 3.97 -5.44 -12.47
CA CYS A 66 2.81 -4.87 -13.18
C CYS A 66 2.85 -3.34 -13.18
N ALA A 67 3.23 -2.71 -12.07
CA ALA A 67 3.35 -1.26 -11.98
C ALA A 67 4.47 -0.72 -12.90
N GLU A 68 5.65 -1.36 -12.92
CA GLU A 68 6.76 -1.03 -13.83
C GLU A 68 6.33 -1.11 -15.30
N LYS A 69 5.65 -2.20 -15.66
CA LYS A 69 5.21 -2.48 -17.03
C LYS A 69 3.91 -1.77 -17.42
N ARG A 70 3.30 -0.99 -16.52
CA ARG A 70 1.99 -0.35 -16.78
C ARG A 70 0.90 -1.35 -17.17
N GLU A 71 0.92 -2.53 -16.55
CA GLU A 71 -0.06 -3.59 -16.78
C GLU A 71 -1.38 -3.22 -16.09
N THR A 72 -2.21 -2.47 -16.76
CA THR A 72 -3.42 -1.85 -16.19
C THR A 72 -4.46 -2.85 -15.69
N ARG A 73 -4.45 -4.11 -16.18
CA ARG A 73 -5.33 -5.18 -15.67
C ARG A 73 -5.09 -5.48 -14.18
N ALA A 74 -3.90 -5.13 -13.65
CA ALA A 74 -3.56 -5.31 -12.24
C ALA A 74 -4.22 -4.28 -11.31
N LEU A 75 -4.76 -3.17 -11.82
CA LEU A 75 -5.33 -2.11 -10.98
C LEU A 75 -6.51 -2.62 -10.14
N ALA A 76 -7.49 -3.22 -10.78
CA ALA A 76 -8.70 -3.69 -10.09
C ALA A 76 -8.42 -4.74 -8.99
N PRO A 77 -7.63 -5.81 -9.23
CA PRO A 77 -7.29 -6.75 -8.17
C PRO A 77 -6.48 -6.11 -7.03
N ILE A 78 -5.57 -5.16 -7.30
CA ILE A 78 -4.82 -4.45 -6.25
C ILE A 78 -5.77 -3.60 -5.40
N LEU A 79 -6.68 -2.82 -5.99
CA LEU A 79 -7.65 -2.02 -5.23
C LEU A 79 -8.58 -2.90 -4.39
N ARG A 80 -9.02 -4.07 -4.90
CA ARG A 80 -9.79 -5.04 -4.11
C ARG A 80 -8.98 -5.59 -2.93
N ALA A 81 -7.71 -5.93 -3.14
CA ALA A 81 -6.83 -6.40 -2.07
C ALA A 81 -6.61 -5.31 -1.01
N MET A 82 -6.44 -4.04 -1.41
CA MET A 82 -6.35 -2.88 -0.50
C MET A 82 -7.66 -2.63 0.27
N SER A 83 -8.79 -3.05 -0.27
CA SER A 83 -10.10 -2.96 0.39
C SER A 83 -10.39 -4.12 1.35
N CYS A 84 -9.42 -5.01 1.60
CA CYS A 84 -9.58 -6.13 2.55
C CYS A 84 -9.86 -5.58 3.97
N PRO A 85 -10.99 -5.97 4.59
CA PRO A 85 -11.34 -5.46 5.92
C PRO A 85 -10.61 -6.18 7.07
N ASP A 86 -9.94 -7.31 6.81
CA ASP A 86 -9.16 -8.04 7.80
C ASP A 86 -7.75 -7.44 7.91
N PRO A 87 -7.40 -6.75 9.03
CA PRO A 87 -6.10 -6.08 9.17
C PRO A 87 -4.91 -7.06 9.13
N TRP A 88 -5.11 -8.30 9.58
CA TRP A 88 -4.06 -9.30 9.54
C TRP A 88 -3.79 -9.79 8.11
N ALA A 89 -4.85 -10.04 7.35
CA ALA A 89 -4.72 -10.43 5.96
C ALA A 89 -4.13 -9.27 5.12
N LEU A 90 -4.55 -8.04 5.38
CA LEU A 90 -4.00 -6.85 4.72
C LEU A 90 -2.49 -6.69 5.01
N ASP A 91 -2.07 -6.81 6.29
CA ASP A 91 -0.64 -6.76 6.67
C ASP A 91 0.15 -7.90 6.00
N ALA A 92 -0.43 -9.08 5.90
CA ALA A 92 0.20 -10.21 5.22
C ALA A 92 0.36 -9.99 3.72
N LEU A 93 -0.61 -9.35 3.05
CA LEU A 93 -0.56 -9.06 1.63
C LEU A 93 0.43 -7.94 1.29
N PHE A 94 0.42 -6.88 2.06
CA PHE A 94 1.14 -5.65 1.72
C PHE A 94 2.33 -5.37 2.64
N GLY A 95 2.22 -5.63 3.93
CA GLY A 95 3.21 -5.22 4.91
C GLY A 95 3.58 -3.75 4.77
N ASP A 96 4.87 -3.45 4.80
CA ASP A 96 5.37 -2.08 4.64
C ASP A 96 5.09 -1.51 3.22
N THR A 97 4.83 -2.37 2.20
CA THR A 97 4.45 -1.92 0.86
C THR A 97 3.19 -1.05 0.89
N LEU A 98 2.27 -1.33 1.83
CA LEU A 98 1.04 -0.54 1.96
C LEU A 98 1.36 0.95 2.12
N THR A 99 2.21 1.31 3.07
CA THR A 99 2.50 2.71 3.40
C THR A 99 3.57 3.34 2.51
N ASP A 100 4.49 2.53 1.97
CA ASP A 100 5.66 3.05 1.27
C ASP A 100 5.50 3.10 -0.26
N ALA A 101 4.68 2.21 -0.85
CA ALA A 101 4.63 2.09 -2.30
C ALA A 101 3.23 1.90 -2.90
N ALA A 102 2.20 1.50 -2.12
CA ALA A 102 0.89 1.16 -2.70
C ALA A 102 0.28 2.32 -3.51
N GLY A 103 0.35 3.55 -3.01
CA GLY A 103 -0.12 4.72 -3.77
C GLY A 103 0.62 4.91 -5.10
N ARG A 104 1.94 4.69 -5.12
CA ARG A 104 2.77 4.76 -6.34
C ARG A 104 2.44 3.64 -7.33
N ILE A 105 2.20 2.43 -6.81
CA ILE A 105 1.80 1.27 -7.60
C ILE A 105 0.46 1.56 -8.27
N VAL A 106 -0.54 2.00 -7.50
CA VAL A 106 -1.87 2.38 -8.02
C VAL A 106 -1.76 3.49 -9.08
N ALA A 107 -1.00 4.56 -8.81
CA ALA A 107 -0.77 5.64 -9.78
C ALA A 107 -0.08 5.14 -11.06
N SER A 108 0.84 4.18 -10.95
CA SER A 108 1.53 3.59 -12.10
C SER A 108 0.59 2.80 -13.02
N LEU A 109 -0.46 2.21 -12.46
CA LEU A 109 -1.45 1.39 -13.15
C LEU A 109 -2.67 2.17 -13.63
N PHE A 110 -2.71 3.49 -13.44
CA PHE A 110 -3.86 4.35 -13.75
C PHE A 110 -4.32 4.24 -15.21
N THR A 111 -5.62 4.07 -15.41
CA THR A 111 -6.27 3.83 -16.70
C THR A 111 -6.92 5.06 -17.32
N GLY A 112 -6.90 6.20 -16.62
CA GLY A 112 -7.61 7.42 -17.03
C GLY A 112 -8.90 7.68 -16.23
N ASP A 113 -9.39 6.69 -15.48
CA ASP A 113 -10.57 6.80 -14.62
C ASP A 113 -10.15 6.82 -13.14
N VAL A 114 -10.47 7.90 -12.43
CA VAL A 114 -10.17 8.07 -11.00
C VAL A 114 -11.19 7.39 -10.09
N GLN A 115 -12.37 7.04 -10.61
CA GLN A 115 -13.49 6.54 -9.81
C GLN A 115 -13.11 5.33 -8.95
N PRO A 116 -12.41 4.28 -9.44
CA PRO A 116 -12.05 3.14 -8.61
C PRO A 116 -11.12 3.51 -7.43
N ILE A 117 -10.28 4.54 -7.59
CA ILE A 117 -9.42 5.05 -6.51
C ILE A 117 -10.25 5.84 -5.49
N GLN A 118 -11.22 6.64 -5.96
CA GLN A 118 -12.15 7.36 -5.09
C GLN A 118 -13.02 6.40 -4.28
N GLU A 119 -13.50 5.31 -4.89
CA GLU A 119 -14.25 4.26 -4.21
C GLU A 119 -13.43 3.62 -3.06
N LEU A 120 -12.12 3.38 -3.24
CA LEU A 120 -11.25 2.93 -2.14
C LEU A 120 -11.15 3.98 -1.04
N ILE A 121 -10.96 5.26 -1.38
CA ILE A 121 -10.84 6.35 -0.40
C ILE A 121 -12.10 6.47 0.46
N GLU A 122 -13.27 6.33 -0.17
CA GLU A 122 -14.58 6.49 0.46
C GLU A 122 -15.10 5.21 1.15
N ASN A 123 -14.44 4.07 0.92
CA ASN A 123 -14.84 2.79 1.51
C ASN A 123 -14.51 2.72 3.01
N ARG A 124 -15.52 2.89 3.86
CA ARG A 124 -15.38 2.87 5.33
C ARG A 124 -14.95 1.53 5.92
N GLU A 125 -15.18 0.44 5.19
CA GLU A 125 -14.78 -0.91 5.61
C GLU A 125 -13.30 -1.19 5.32
N ALA A 126 -12.66 -0.39 4.46
CA ALA A 126 -11.25 -0.52 4.17
C ALA A 126 -10.39 0.14 5.27
N ASP A 127 -9.19 -0.41 5.45
CA ASP A 127 -8.19 0.12 6.38
C ASP A 127 -7.84 1.58 6.09
N GLU A 128 -7.67 2.40 7.11
CA GLU A 128 -7.42 3.83 7.00
C GLU A 128 -6.11 4.17 6.25
N PHE A 129 -5.07 3.32 6.36
CA PHE A 129 -3.83 3.49 5.60
C PHE A 129 -4.04 3.14 4.13
N SER A 130 -4.80 2.09 3.80
CA SER A 130 -5.19 1.76 2.43
C SER A 130 -5.92 2.92 1.75
N ARG A 131 -6.91 3.49 2.43
CA ARG A 131 -7.66 4.66 1.98
C ARG A 131 -6.74 5.87 1.78
N GLY A 132 -5.84 6.12 2.73
CA GLY A 132 -4.82 7.17 2.63
C GLY A 132 -3.89 6.99 1.43
N GLN A 133 -3.56 5.76 1.05
CA GLN A 133 -2.76 5.49 -0.15
C GLN A 133 -3.52 5.79 -1.45
N GLY A 134 -4.84 5.75 -1.45
CA GLY A 134 -5.66 6.30 -2.54
C GLY A 134 -5.43 7.80 -2.75
N ILE A 135 -5.35 8.58 -1.66
CA ILE A 135 -5.01 10.03 -1.71
C ILE A 135 -3.58 10.21 -2.25
N VAL A 136 -2.62 9.40 -1.78
CA VAL A 136 -1.24 9.43 -2.28
C VAL A 136 -1.19 9.12 -3.78
N ALA A 137 -2.00 8.16 -4.26
CA ALA A 137 -2.07 7.82 -5.68
C ALA A 137 -2.59 9.00 -6.51
N LEU A 138 -3.68 9.66 -6.10
CA LEU A 138 -4.19 10.84 -6.80
C LEU A 138 -3.20 12.00 -6.78
N THR A 139 -2.50 12.23 -5.66
CA THR A 139 -1.42 13.22 -5.59
C THR A 139 -0.30 12.89 -6.58
N ALA A 140 0.12 11.61 -6.64
CA ALA A 140 1.15 11.16 -7.58
C ALA A 140 0.69 11.36 -9.04
N LEU A 141 -0.59 11.15 -9.36
CA LEU A 141 -1.13 11.43 -10.70
C LEU A 141 -1.04 12.92 -11.06
N VAL A 142 -1.32 13.81 -10.12
CA VAL A 142 -1.17 15.26 -10.34
C VAL A 142 0.30 15.63 -10.59
N VAL A 143 1.21 15.15 -9.73
CA VAL A 143 2.66 15.39 -9.86
C VAL A 143 3.19 14.90 -11.22
N ASN A 144 2.72 13.75 -11.69
CA ASN A 144 3.11 13.17 -12.98
C ASN A 144 2.26 13.66 -14.17
N LYS A 145 1.45 14.73 -14.00
CA LYS A 145 0.64 15.37 -15.05
C LYS A 145 -0.33 14.40 -15.76
N ARG A 146 -0.86 13.43 -14.98
CA ARG A 146 -1.86 12.46 -15.45
C ARG A 146 -3.26 12.77 -14.91
N LEU A 147 -3.36 13.73 -13.98
CA LEU A 147 -4.60 14.27 -13.42
C LEU A 147 -4.40 15.77 -13.26
N GLU A 148 -5.38 16.58 -13.67
CA GLU A 148 -5.35 18.02 -13.46
C GLU A 148 -5.47 18.35 -11.96
N ARG A 149 -4.62 19.29 -11.49
CA ARG A 149 -4.58 19.70 -10.08
C ARG A 149 -5.96 20.18 -9.59
N GLU A 150 -6.63 20.98 -10.38
CA GLU A 150 -7.94 21.59 -10.07
C GLU A 150 -9.01 20.53 -9.89
N VAL A 151 -8.97 19.46 -10.68
CA VAL A 151 -9.90 18.33 -10.56
C VAL A 151 -9.69 17.61 -9.21
N PHE A 152 -8.45 17.39 -8.83
CA PHE A 152 -8.17 16.75 -7.56
C PHE A 152 -8.50 17.66 -6.36
N ILE A 153 -8.22 18.96 -6.44
CA ILE A 153 -8.60 19.92 -5.38
C ILE A 153 -10.13 19.98 -5.21
N ALA A 154 -10.89 19.95 -6.32
CA ALA A 154 -12.35 19.88 -6.23
C ALA A 154 -12.80 18.62 -5.47
N TYR A 155 -12.18 17.49 -5.73
CA TYR A 155 -12.46 16.24 -5.01
C TYR A 155 -12.01 16.32 -3.53
N LEU A 156 -10.85 16.89 -3.23
CA LEU A 156 -10.43 17.12 -1.83
C LEU A 156 -11.48 17.96 -1.07
N ARG A 157 -12.04 18.99 -1.70
CA ARG A 157 -13.12 19.78 -1.10
C ARG A 157 -14.34 18.92 -0.77
N GLU A 158 -14.77 18.06 -1.69
CA GLU A 158 -15.89 17.14 -1.45
C GLU A 158 -15.60 16.17 -0.29
N LEU A 159 -14.35 15.68 -0.17
CA LEU A 159 -13.93 14.85 0.96
C LEU A 159 -14.03 15.60 2.29
N PHE A 160 -13.60 16.86 2.34
CA PHE A 160 -13.73 17.70 3.54
C PHE A 160 -15.19 17.99 3.91
N GLU A 161 -16.07 18.16 2.93
CA GLU A 161 -17.44 18.62 3.16
C GLU A 161 -18.42 17.48 3.43
N THR A 162 -18.35 16.39 2.65
CA THR A 162 -19.45 15.41 2.60
C THR A 162 -19.05 13.95 2.45
N ARG A 163 -17.86 13.63 1.90
CA ARG A 163 -17.54 12.26 1.50
C ARG A 163 -16.94 11.41 2.60
N LEU A 164 -16.24 12.05 3.56
CA LEU A 164 -15.61 11.34 4.66
C LEU A 164 -16.46 11.41 5.94
N GLU A 165 -16.38 10.35 6.71
CA GLU A 165 -16.88 10.31 8.08
C GLU A 165 -16.13 11.32 8.97
N ARG A 166 -16.84 11.93 9.94
CA ARG A 166 -16.24 12.93 10.88
C ARG A 166 -15.67 12.24 12.12
N GLU A 167 -14.80 11.24 11.89
CA GLU A 167 -14.12 10.48 12.93
C GLU A 167 -12.60 10.58 12.72
N PRO A 168 -11.79 10.64 13.79
CA PRO A 168 -10.33 10.72 13.66
C PRO A 168 -9.77 9.52 12.89
N SER A 169 -8.98 9.78 11.83
CA SER A 169 -8.36 8.72 11.04
C SER A 169 -7.14 9.20 10.24
N GLN A 170 -6.31 8.26 9.78
CA GLN A 170 -5.19 8.53 8.87
C GLN A 170 -5.65 9.04 7.50
N VAL A 171 -6.90 8.79 7.11
CA VAL A 171 -7.44 9.36 5.87
C VAL A 171 -7.47 10.88 5.94
N TRP A 172 -7.91 11.44 7.09
CA TRP A 172 -7.91 12.90 7.29
C TRP A 172 -6.51 13.49 7.25
N THR A 173 -5.54 12.78 7.83
CA THR A 173 -4.13 13.17 7.76
C THR A 173 -3.65 13.20 6.29
N ALA A 174 -3.98 12.18 5.50
CA ALA A 174 -3.60 12.12 4.09
C ALA A 174 -4.27 13.22 3.24
N VAL A 175 -5.54 13.56 3.51
CA VAL A 175 -6.27 14.63 2.82
C VAL A 175 -5.67 16.00 3.11
N VAL A 176 -5.34 16.28 4.38
CA VAL A 176 -4.68 17.53 4.79
C VAL A 176 -3.28 17.63 4.20
N ASP A 177 -2.52 16.54 4.22
CA ASP A 177 -1.19 16.47 3.58
C ASP A 177 -1.28 16.79 2.10
N ALA A 178 -2.22 16.17 1.37
CA ALA A 178 -2.38 16.41 -0.06
C ALA A 178 -2.76 17.88 -0.34
N ALA A 179 -3.69 18.46 0.43
CA ALA A 179 -4.04 19.87 0.29
C ALA A 179 -2.82 20.79 0.51
N ALA A 180 -2.05 20.54 1.57
CA ALA A 180 -0.86 21.30 1.90
C ALA A 180 0.25 21.16 0.84
N GLU A 181 0.51 19.94 0.38
CA GLU A 181 1.55 19.67 -0.62
C GLU A 181 1.22 20.24 -1.99
N LEU A 182 -0.06 20.29 -2.35
CA LEU A 182 -0.52 20.91 -3.60
C LEU A 182 -0.68 22.44 -3.49
N ALA A 183 -0.34 23.04 -2.37
CA ALA A 183 -0.54 24.47 -2.10
C ALA A 183 -1.98 24.93 -2.38
N ALA A 184 -2.96 24.15 -1.88
CA ALA A 184 -4.39 24.40 -2.09
C ALA A 184 -4.93 25.43 -1.09
N GLY A 185 -4.52 26.70 -1.20
CA GLY A 185 -4.90 27.79 -0.29
C GLY A 185 -6.41 27.96 -0.15
N GLU A 186 -7.18 27.65 -1.18
CA GLU A 186 -8.64 27.67 -1.16
C GLU A 186 -9.27 26.66 -0.19
N LEU A 187 -8.51 25.68 0.31
CA LEU A 187 -8.95 24.66 1.28
C LEU A 187 -8.58 25.02 2.72
N GLU A 188 -7.90 26.18 2.97
CA GLU A 188 -7.46 26.58 4.31
C GLU A 188 -8.59 26.54 5.37
N PRO A 189 -9.82 27.06 5.10
CA PRO A 189 -10.90 26.99 6.08
C PRO A 189 -11.31 25.53 6.41
N ALA A 190 -11.28 24.62 5.42
CA ALA A 190 -11.66 23.25 5.60
C ALA A 190 -10.56 22.47 6.38
N VAL A 191 -9.30 22.73 6.09
CA VAL A 191 -8.15 22.20 6.83
C VAL A 191 -8.18 22.66 8.28
N THR A 192 -8.38 23.95 8.53
CA THR A 192 -8.50 24.51 9.88
C THR A 192 -9.60 23.82 10.67
N LYS A 193 -10.78 23.68 10.07
CA LYS A 193 -11.92 22.98 10.68
C LYS A 193 -11.59 21.53 11.03
N ALA A 194 -10.88 20.80 10.16
CA ALA A 194 -10.48 19.41 10.43
C ALA A 194 -9.56 19.31 11.65
N TYR A 195 -8.67 20.28 11.86
CA TYR A 195 -7.85 20.38 13.07
C TYR A 195 -8.68 20.69 14.32
N GLU A 196 -9.59 21.67 14.24
CA GLU A 196 -10.46 22.07 15.36
C GLU A 196 -11.36 20.91 15.82
N GLU A 197 -11.81 20.08 14.90
CA GLU A 197 -12.61 18.88 15.19
C GLU A 197 -11.76 17.68 15.63
N GLY A 198 -10.43 17.78 15.61
CA GLY A 198 -9.54 16.70 16.04
C GLY A 198 -9.58 15.47 15.15
N LEU A 199 -9.79 15.63 13.85
CA LEU A 199 -9.95 14.52 12.90
C LEU A 199 -8.64 13.88 12.46
N LEU A 200 -7.52 14.56 12.64
CA LEU A 200 -6.20 14.07 12.24
C LEU A 200 -5.64 13.12 13.28
N THR A 201 -5.01 12.04 12.82
CA THR A 201 -4.26 11.09 13.66
C THR A 201 -2.79 11.10 13.25
N GLY A 202 -1.87 10.98 14.22
CA GLY A 202 -0.42 10.96 13.95
C GLY A 202 0.29 12.28 14.24
N VAL A 203 1.56 12.35 13.84
CA VAL A 203 2.54 13.35 14.32
C VAL A 203 2.46 14.64 13.51
N PHE A 204 1.34 15.37 13.60
CA PHE A 204 1.40 16.81 13.33
C PHE A 204 1.44 17.53 14.67
N ASP A 205 2.65 17.80 15.14
CA ASP A 205 2.87 18.52 16.41
C ASP A 205 2.31 19.95 16.39
N SER A 206 1.92 20.47 15.20
CA SER A 206 1.35 21.82 15.04
C SER A 206 0.55 21.95 13.74
N PRO A 207 -0.66 22.53 13.76
CA PRO A 207 -1.41 22.89 12.55
C PRO A 207 -0.69 23.94 11.68
N GLU A 208 0.27 24.65 12.23
CA GLU A 208 0.99 25.74 11.53
C GLU A 208 1.78 25.23 10.32
N SER A 209 2.37 24.02 10.38
CA SER A 209 3.20 23.49 9.29
C SER A 209 2.41 23.20 8.00
N PRO A 210 1.27 22.47 8.02
CA PRO A 210 0.43 22.32 6.83
C PRO A 210 -0.19 23.65 6.37
N LEU A 211 -0.68 24.50 7.27
CA LEU A 211 -1.29 25.78 6.92
C LEU A 211 -0.30 26.72 6.21
N CYS A 212 0.96 26.77 6.64
CA CYS A 212 1.99 27.52 5.93
C CYS A 212 2.23 27.02 4.50
N LYS A 213 2.13 25.71 4.26
CA LYS A 213 2.29 25.13 2.92
C LYS A 213 1.15 25.46 1.98
N LEU A 214 -0.10 25.57 2.48
CA LEU A 214 -1.26 25.95 1.69
C LEU A 214 -1.09 27.27 0.96
N THR A 215 -0.35 28.21 1.53
CA THR A 215 -0.13 29.55 0.99
C THR A 215 1.18 29.69 0.21
N THR A 216 1.90 28.59 -0.02
CA THR A 216 3.10 28.56 -0.85
C THR A 216 2.74 28.81 -2.31
N ASP A 217 3.67 29.36 -3.08
CA ASP A 217 3.53 29.48 -4.53
C ASP A 217 3.32 28.10 -5.15
N VAL A 218 2.29 27.96 -6.02
CA VAL A 218 1.87 26.66 -6.58
C VAL A 218 2.97 26.04 -7.43
N ASP A 219 3.64 26.85 -8.27
CA ASP A 219 4.68 26.32 -9.16
C ASP A 219 5.88 25.83 -8.34
N ALA A 220 6.28 26.58 -7.31
CA ALA A 220 7.34 26.17 -6.39
C ALA A 220 6.97 24.90 -5.60
N ALA A 221 5.71 24.77 -5.17
CA ALA A 221 5.22 23.56 -4.50
C ALA A 221 5.26 22.35 -5.43
N MET A 222 4.74 22.49 -6.66
CA MET A 222 4.74 21.42 -7.65
C MET A 222 6.16 20.99 -8.04
N ASP A 223 7.08 21.94 -8.21
CA ASP A 223 8.49 21.64 -8.48
C ASP A 223 9.13 20.86 -7.32
N ALA A 224 8.82 21.19 -6.08
CA ALA A 224 9.30 20.47 -4.91
C ALA A 224 8.77 19.04 -4.86
N LEU A 225 7.52 18.78 -5.30
CA LEU A 225 6.92 17.46 -5.32
C LEU A 225 7.59 16.51 -6.35
N ASN A 226 8.08 17.03 -7.47
CA ASN A 226 8.77 16.24 -8.49
C ASN A 226 10.01 15.49 -7.93
N TRP A 227 10.56 15.94 -6.79
CA TRP A 227 11.72 15.33 -6.16
C TRP A 227 11.37 14.37 -5.00
N LYS A 228 10.09 14.24 -4.66
CA LYS A 228 9.66 13.37 -3.57
C LYS A 228 9.49 11.92 -4.09
N PRO A 229 10.26 10.96 -3.59
CA PRO A 229 10.14 9.55 -4.01
C PRO A 229 8.73 8.98 -3.83
N ARG A 230 7.97 9.51 -2.86
CA ARG A 230 6.59 9.12 -2.55
C ARG A 230 5.63 9.30 -3.75
N TYR A 231 5.94 10.21 -4.68
CA TYR A 231 5.08 10.53 -5.81
C TYR A 231 5.65 10.12 -7.16
N THR A 232 6.84 9.51 -7.20
CA THR A 232 7.41 8.98 -8.43
C THR A 232 6.69 7.68 -8.81
N LEU A 233 6.35 7.51 -10.09
CA LEU A 233 5.81 6.23 -10.57
C LEU A 233 6.86 5.12 -10.44
N ILE A 234 6.42 3.87 -10.44
CA ILE A 234 7.33 2.73 -10.44
C ILE A 234 7.94 2.59 -11.85
N GLU A 235 9.26 2.72 -11.97
CA GLU A 235 9.97 2.69 -13.25
C GLU A 235 10.92 1.48 -13.36
N ASP A 236 11.43 0.99 -12.23
CA ASP A 236 12.37 -0.12 -12.16
C ASP A 236 12.18 -0.91 -10.87
N THR A 237 12.03 -2.22 -11.00
CA THR A 237 11.96 -3.17 -9.87
C THR A 237 13.32 -3.76 -9.52
N VAL A 238 14.35 -3.51 -10.32
CA VAL A 238 15.72 -4.02 -10.14
C VAL A 238 16.67 -2.90 -9.73
N ILE A 239 17.45 -3.11 -8.66
CA ILE A 239 18.50 -2.15 -8.25
C ILE A 239 19.68 -2.24 -9.21
N PRO A 240 20.13 -1.14 -9.86
CA PRO A 240 21.35 -1.14 -10.66
C PRO A 240 22.55 -1.61 -9.84
N ARG A 241 23.37 -2.51 -10.38
CA ARG A 241 24.66 -2.86 -9.77
C ARG A 241 25.54 -1.62 -9.79
N GLY A 242 26.02 -1.16 -8.62
CA GLY A 242 26.94 -0.04 -8.53
C GLY A 242 28.20 -0.30 -9.32
N GLY A 243 28.29 0.28 -10.50
CA GLY A 243 29.55 0.50 -11.23
C GLY A 243 30.14 1.80 -10.70
N GLY A 244 31.37 1.78 -10.20
CA GLY A 244 32.07 2.94 -9.68
C GLY A 244 32.24 4.01 -10.75
N GLY A 245 31.79 5.23 -10.48
CA GLY A 245 32.13 6.41 -11.25
C GLY A 245 30.94 7.23 -11.74
N GLU A 246 30.00 7.62 -10.88
CA GLU A 246 29.04 8.72 -11.18
C GLU A 246 28.30 9.13 -9.89
N ALA A 247 29.04 9.70 -8.95
CA ALA A 247 28.54 10.04 -7.62
C ALA A 247 27.51 11.20 -7.59
N GLN A 248 27.23 11.85 -8.70
CA GLN A 248 26.30 13.00 -8.73
C GLN A 248 24.94 12.68 -9.37
N GLN A 249 24.84 11.69 -10.28
CA GLN A 249 23.58 11.22 -10.85
C GLN A 249 22.88 10.22 -9.95
N GLN A 250 23.62 9.53 -9.09
CA GLN A 250 23.18 8.51 -8.16
C GLN A 250 22.32 9.05 -6.99
N LYS A 251 22.37 10.34 -6.68
CA LYS A 251 21.46 10.98 -5.71
C LYS A 251 20.01 11.10 -6.19
N ARG A 252 19.77 10.99 -7.50
CA ARG A 252 18.44 11.16 -8.10
C ARG A 252 17.60 9.87 -8.18
N VAL A 253 18.23 8.70 -8.15
CA VAL A 253 17.56 7.39 -8.39
C VAL A 253 17.47 6.52 -7.13
N SER A 254 18.00 6.94 -5.99
CA SER A 254 18.34 6.05 -4.87
C SER A 254 17.19 5.71 -3.90
N ALA A 255 15.96 6.15 -4.12
CA ALA A 255 14.87 5.92 -3.17
C ALA A 255 13.89 4.78 -3.57
N GLY A 256 13.72 4.45 -4.84
CA GLY A 256 12.75 3.46 -5.30
C GLY A 256 13.17 1.98 -5.07
N PRO A 257 14.33 1.55 -5.51
CA PRO A 257 14.67 0.12 -5.55
C PRO A 257 15.24 -0.47 -4.26
N ARG A 258 15.70 0.36 -3.30
CA ARG A 258 16.06 -0.13 -1.95
C ARG A 258 14.88 -0.73 -1.21
N VAL A 259 13.69 -0.43 -1.69
CA VAL A 259 12.43 -0.84 -1.13
C VAL A 259 12.30 -2.36 -1.22
N LEU A 260 12.30 -2.99 -2.39
CA LEU A 260 12.06 -4.43 -2.49
C LEU A 260 13.08 -5.30 -1.73
N SER A 261 14.37 -4.97 -1.78
CA SER A 261 15.40 -5.78 -1.10
C SER A 261 15.34 -5.67 0.43
N ARG A 262 14.89 -4.53 0.99
CA ARG A 262 14.64 -4.36 2.42
C ARG A 262 13.26 -4.88 2.82
N PHE A 263 12.23 -4.62 2.01
CA PHE A 263 10.86 -5.00 2.33
C PHE A 263 10.63 -6.50 2.29
N ALA A 264 11.12 -7.21 1.28
CA ALA A 264 11.08 -8.67 1.28
C ALA A 264 11.67 -9.23 2.59
N CYS A 265 12.83 -8.69 3.06
CA CYS A 265 13.44 -9.10 4.30
C CYS A 265 12.66 -8.68 5.55
N ASP A 266 12.09 -7.48 5.60
CA ASP A 266 11.42 -6.95 6.79
C ASP A 266 9.98 -7.48 6.92
N LEU A 267 9.24 -7.63 5.83
CA LEU A 267 7.93 -8.27 5.78
C LEU A 267 7.98 -9.66 6.40
N ILE A 268 9.01 -10.43 6.09
CA ILE A 268 9.18 -11.81 6.56
C ILE A 268 9.64 -11.88 8.00
N ARG A 269 10.51 -10.98 8.43
CA ARG A 269 10.87 -10.88 9.85
C ARG A 269 9.66 -10.59 10.71
N ARG A 270 8.74 -9.73 10.24
CA ARG A 270 7.48 -9.42 10.92
C ARG A 270 6.51 -10.60 10.87
N ARG A 271 6.32 -11.24 9.70
CA ARG A 271 5.46 -12.43 9.55
C ARG A 271 5.90 -13.56 10.47
N ARG A 272 7.20 -13.87 10.55
CA ARG A 272 7.74 -14.89 11.47
C ARG A 272 7.50 -14.52 12.94
N ARG A 273 7.67 -13.25 13.34
CA ARG A 273 7.41 -12.81 14.72
C ARG A 273 5.92 -12.95 15.06
N ASN A 274 5.03 -12.58 14.16
CA ASN A 274 3.58 -12.65 14.38
C ASN A 274 3.07 -14.11 14.40
N SER A 275 3.58 -14.99 13.53
CA SER A 275 3.27 -16.43 13.58
C SER A 275 3.73 -17.08 14.89
N ILE A 276 4.91 -16.75 15.38
CA ILE A 276 5.43 -17.28 16.66
C ILE A 276 4.61 -16.73 17.85
N ALA A 277 4.18 -15.47 17.81
CA ALA A 277 3.35 -14.89 18.85
C ALA A 277 1.97 -15.56 18.94
N ARG A 278 1.37 -15.91 17.80
CA ARG A 278 0.07 -16.62 17.76
C ARG A 278 0.14 -18.05 18.24
N LEU A 279 1.20 -18.78 17.93
CA LEU A 279 1.41 -20.14 18.45
C LEU A 279 1.53 -20.16 19.98
N ARG A 280 1.96 -19.04 20.60
CA ARG A 280 2.02 -18.89 22.05
C ARG A 280 0.70 -18.46 22.70
N HIS A 281 -0.28 -17.98 21.93
CA HIS A 281 -1.55 -17.45 22.43
C HIS A 281 -2.78 -18.25 21.97
N SER A 282 -2.62 -19.42 21.32
CA SER A 282 -3.72 -20.35 21.10
C SER A 282 -4.17 -20.90 22.46
N PRO A 283 -5.41 -20.66 22.90
CA PRO A 283 -5.93 -21.29 24.09
C PRO A 283 -6.03 -22.78 23.81
N THR A 284 -5.25 -23.57 24.53
CA THR A 284 -5.40 -25.02 24.59
C THR A 284 -6.82 -25.32 25.08
N ASN A 285 -7.66 -25.75 24.15
CA ASN A 285 -9.04 -26.17 24.43
C ASN A 285 -9.01 -27.52 25.13
N THR A 286 -8.67 -27.54 26.40
CA THR A 286 -8.85 -28.70 27.28
C THR A 286 -10.34 -28.79 27.64
N LYS A 287 -11.14 -29.35 26.71
CA LYS A 287 -12.44 -29.92 27.12
C LYS A 287 -12.17 -31.16 27.95
N GLY A 288 -12.22 -30.99 29.27
CA GLY A 288 -12.24 -32.07 30.24
C GLY A 288 -13.44 -32.99 29.97
N LEU A 289 -13.15 -34.26 29.65
CA LEU A 289 -14.13 -35.34 29.76
C LEU A 289 -14.60 -35.43 31.20
N GLN A 290 -15.81 -34.99 31.50
CA GLN A 290 -16.52 -35.42 32.68
C GLN A 290 -17.10 -36.82 32.44
N VAL A 291 -16.48 -37.80 33.06
CA VAL A 291 -17.00 -39.16 33.21
C VAL A 291 -18.21 -39.12 34.14
N ALA A 292 -19.38 -39.43 33.64
CA ALA A 292 -20.56 -39.62 34.44
C ALA A 292 -20.41 -40.90 35.28
N SER A 293 -20.30 -40.76 36.59
CA SER A 293 -20.41 -41.87 37.55
C SER A 293 -21.86 -41.97 37.96
N THR A 294 -22.52 -43.02 37.48
CA THR A 294 -23.79 -43.51 38.02
C THR A 294 -23.52 -44.35 39.26
N ALA A 295 -23.99 -43.94 40.40
CA ALA A 295 -24.23 -44.85 41.51
C ALA A 295 -25.56 -44.49 42.16
N GLY A 296 -26.50 -45.42 42.07
CA GLY A 296 -27.76 -45.35 42.76
C GLY A 296 -27.63 -45.69 44.26
N THR A 297 -28.59 -45.29 45.01
CA THR A 297 -29.25 -46.12 46.06
C THR A 297 -30.42 -45.37 46.67
N SER A 298 -31.48 -46.01 46.68
CA SER A 298 -32.78 -46.04 47.30
C SER A 298 -32.87 -45.73 48.82
N TYR A 299 -34.18 -45.57 49.26
CA TYR A 299 -34.82 -45.54 50.60
C TYR A 299 -34.88 -44.16 51.25
N THR A 300 -35.97 -43.59 51.60
CA THR A 300 -37.36 -43.99 52.03
C THR A 300 -38.30 -42.87 51.66
#